data_921a02747ec61c0b7b7a9ab85eac9bef
#
_entry.id   921a02747ec61c0b7b7a9ab85eac9bef
#
_cell.length_a   1.000
_cell.length_b   1.000
_cell.length_c   1.000
_cell.angle_alpha   90.00
_cell.angle_beta   90.00
_cell.angle_gamma   90.00
#
_symmetry.space_group_name_H-M   'P 1'
#
loop_
_entity.id
_entity.type
_entity.pdbx_description
1 polymer ?
#
loop_
_entity_poly.entity_id
_entity_poly.type
_entity_poly.pdbx_seq_one_letter_code
_entity_poly.pdbx_strand_id
1 'polypeptide(L)' 'MKLVQILGAGCPKCEKLKKNAEEAVKLAGTQALVEKITDIGQITSFGVMMTPALAIDGEVKAVGKVLSPEEIKKLLV' A
#
# COMPACT_ATOMS: atom_id res chain seq x y z
N MET A 1 -3.18 14.80 -5.59
CA MET A 1 -3.42 13.84 -4.51
C MET A 1 -2.95 12.46 -4.94
N LYS A 2 -2.21 11.77 -4.08
CA LYS A 2 -1.72 10.43 -4.40
C LYS A 2 -2.70 9.37 -3.92
N LEU A 3 -2.78 8.27 -4.65
CA LEU A 3 -3.60 7.12 -4.27
C LEU A 3 -2.67 5.99 -3.82
N VAL A 4 -2.76 5.64 -2.55
CA VAL A 4 -1.99 4.54 -1.97
C VAL A 4 -2.91 3.34 -1.84
N GLN A 5 -2.57 2.25 -2.49
CA GLN A 5 -3.41 1.04 -2.48
C GLN A 5 -2.66 -0.10 -1.81
N ILE A 6 -3.33 -0.73 -0.84
CA ILE A 6 -2.82 -1.88 -0.12
C ILE A 6 -3.50 -3.12 -0.71
N LEU A 7 -2.72 -3.96 -1.36
CA LEU A 7 -3.23 -5.14 -2.05
C LEU A 7 -3.11 -6.36 -1.15
N GLY A 8 -4.23 -6.92 -0.76
CA GLY A 8 -4.22 -8.12 0.07
C GLY A 8 -5.58 -8.42 0.66
N ALA A 9 -5.87 -9.70 0.84
CA ALA A 9 -7.18 -10.18 1.26
C ALA A 9 -7.17 -10.53 2.76
N GLY A 10 -7.16 -9.51 3.62
CA GLY A 10 -7.46 -9.70 5.04
C GLY A 10 -6.44 -10.43 5.88
N CYS A 11 -5.17 -10.43 5.50
CA CYS A 11 -4.13 -11.04 6.34
C CYS A 11 -3.61 -10.03 7.37
N PRO A 12 -3.03 -10.51 8.51
CA PRO A 12 -2.48 -9.60 9.51
C PRO A 12 -1.41 -8.66 8.97
N LYS A 13 -0.58 -9.13 8.04
CA LYS A 13 0.45 -8.30 7.42
C LYS A 13 -0.16 -7.21 6.56
N CYS A 14 -1.29 -7.48 5.91
CA CYS A 14 -1.98 -6.49 5.12
C CYS A 14 -2.52 -5.36 5.99
N GLU A 15 -3.07 -5.71 7.14
CA GLU A 15 -3.56 -4.71 8.09
C GLU A 15 -2.41 -3.85 8.63
N LYS A 16 -1.28 -4.47 8.92
CA LYS A 16 -0.12 -3.73 9.41
C LYS A 16 0.41 -2.78 8.34
N LEU A 17 0.46 -3.23 7.11
CA LEU A 17 0.91 -2.40 6.00
C LEU A 17 -0.03 -1.20 5.81
N LYS A 18 -1.33 -1.42 5.94
CA LYS A 18 -2.30 -0.35 5.84
C LYS A 18 -2.09 0.70 6.92
N LYS A 19 -1.89 0.28 8.17
CA LYS A 19 -1.62 1.21 9.26
C LYS A 19 -0.36 2.00 9.01
N ASN A 20 0.69 1.32 8.54
CA ASN A 20 1.95 1.98 8.23
C ASN A 20 1.78 3.01 7.12
N ALA A 21 0.97 2.69 6.11
CA ALA A 21 0.70 3.62 5.02
C ALA A 21 -0.06 4.85 5.52
N GLU A 22 -1.04 4.65 6.38
CA GLU A 22 -1.79 5.78 6.95
C GLU A 22 -0.88 6.68 7.77
N GLU A 23 0.01 6.08 8.55
CA GLU A 23 0.97 6.86 9.33
C GLU A 23 1.95 7.60 8.42
N ALA A 24 2.39 6.96 7.35
CA ALA A 24 3.29 7.58 6.39
C ALA A 24 2.68 8.82 5.75
N VAL A 25 1.39 8.77 5.43
CA VAL A 25 0.68 9.92 4.86
C VAL A 25 0.69 11.10 5.84
N LYS A 26 0.50 10.81 7.12
CA LYS A 26 0.56 11.85 8.14
C LYS A 26 1.95 12.43 8.26
N LEU A 27 2.97 11.58 8.26
CA LEU A 27 4.36 12.01 8.39
C LEU A 27 4.81 12.83 7.19
N ALA A 28 4.36 12.46 6.00
CA ALA A 28 4.72 13.17 4.78
C ALA A 28 4.04 14.53 4.66
N GLY A 29 2.95 14.73 5.37
CA GLY A 29 2.19 15.97 5.30
C GLY A 29 1.58 16.22 3.93
N THR A 30 1.44 15.18 3.11
CA THR A 30 0.89 15.30 1.78
C THR A 30 -0.55 14.80 1.75
N GLN A 31 -1.31 15.23 0.75
CA GLN A 31 -2.66 14.71 0.56
C GLN A 31 -2.58 13.39 -0.17
N ALA A 32 -3.09 12.35 0.44
CA ALA A 32 -3.13 11.01 -0.15
C ALA A 32 -4.31 10.25 0.39
N LEU A 33 -4.84 9.37 -0.43
CA LEU A 33 -5.93 8.48 -0.04
C LEU A 33 -5.36 7.07 0.09
N VAL A 34 -5.65 6.42 1.21
CA VAL A 34 -5.22 5.04 1.45
C VAL A 34 -6.42 4.13 1.21
N GLU A 35 -6.29 3.22 0.27
CA GLU A 35 -7.37 2.32 -0.12
C GLU A 35 -6.90 0.88 0.00
N LYS A 36 -7.78 0.01 0.50
CA LYS A 36 -7.48 -1.40 0.63
C LYS A 36 -8.15 -2.16 -0.51
N ILE A 37 -7.37 -2.93 -1.26
CA ILE A 37 -7.87 -3.75 -2.36
C ILE A 37 -7.87 -5.20 -1.90
N THR A 38 -9.05 -5.79 -1.79
CA THR A 38 -9.20 -7.17 -1.31
C THR A 38 -9.64 -8.13 -2.40
N ASP A 39 -10.09 -7.61 -3.53
CA ASP A 39 -10.54 -8.46 -4.63
C ASP A 39 -9.35 -9.10 -5.35
N ILE A 40 -9.33 -10.42 -5.37
CA ILE A 40 -8.21 -11.18 -5.96
C ILE A 40 -8.04 -10.85 -7.43
N GLY A 41 -9.14 -10.65 -8.17
CA GLY A 41 -9.07 -10.28 -9.57
C GLY A 41 -8.36 -8.96 -9.80
N GLN A 42 -8.65 -7.97 -8.95
CA GLN A 42 -7.99 -6.67 -9.03
C GLN A 42 -6.52 -6.77 -8.63
N ILE A 43 -6.22 -7.54 -7.59
CA ILE A 43 -4.83 -7.75 -7.16
C ILE A 43 -4.03 -8.38 -8.28
N THR A 44 -4.58 -9.40 -8.93
CA THR A 44 -3.92 -10.07 -10.03
C THR A 44 -3.70 -9.12 -11.22
N SER A 45 -4.64 -8.22 -11.46
CA SER A 45 -4.53 -7.28 -12.57
C SER A 45 -3.38 -6.28 -12.38
N PHE A 46 -2.92 -6.08 -11.14
CA PHE A 46 -1.71 -5.30 -10.88
C PHE A 46 -0.43 -6.07 -11.20
N GLY A 47 -0.53 -7.35 -11.55
CA GLY A 47 0.63 -8.19 -11.79
C GLY A 47 1.27 -8.73 -10.50
N VAL A 48 0.55 -8.68 -9.40
CA VAL A 48 1.05 -9.09 -8.09
C VAL A 48 0.70 -10.56 -7.83
N MET A 49 1.70 -11.35 -7.50
CA MET A 49 1.53 -12.77 -7.18
C MET A 49 1.62 -13.05 -5.69
N MET A 50 2.09 -12.09 -4.90
CA MET A 50 2.24 -12.25 -3.45
C MET A 50 1.62 -11.06 -2.73
N THR A 51 1.03 -11.31 -1.56
CA THR A 51 0.47 -10.27 -0.72
C THR A 51 1.15 -10.29 0.64
N PRO A 52 1.19 -9.18 1.34
CA PRO A 52 0.66 -7.87 0.96
C PRO A 52 1.53 -7.17 -0.09
N ALA A 53 0.93 -6.26 -0.83
CA ALA A 53 1.65 -5.45 -1.80
C ALA A 53 1.20 -4.00 -1.67
N LEU A 54 2.07 -3.08 -2.08
CA LEU A 54 1.81 -1.66 -2.02
C LEU A 54 1.89 -1.06 -3.41
N ALA A 55 0.86 -0.33 -3.80
CA ALA A 55 0.85 0.40 -5.07
C ALA A 55 0.57 1.88 -4.79
N ILE A 56 1.24 2.74 -5.53
CA ILE A 56 1.03 4.18 -5.44
C ILE A 56 0.76 4.70 -6.84
N ASP A 57 -0.39 5.36 -6.99
CA ASP A 57 -0.86 5.90 -8.28
C ASP A 57 -0.86 4.82 -9.37
N GLY A 58 -1.28 3.60 -9.02
CA GLY A 58 -1.38 2.50 -9.97
C GLY A 58 -0.08 1.76 -10.22
N GLU A 59 1.02 2.17 -9.61
CA GLU A 59 2.32 1.54 -9.81
C GLU A 59 2.71 0.75 -8.56
N VAL A 60 2.99 -0.54 -8.73
CA VAL A 60 3.37 -1.42 -7.63
C VAL A 60 4.78 -1.06 -7.16
N LYS A 61 4.91 -0.75 -5.88
CA LYS A 61 6.18 -0.34 -5.28
C LYS A 61 6.83 -1.42 -4.42
N ALA A 62 6.02 -2.31 -3.85
CA ALA A 62 6.53 -3.39 -3.01
C ALA A 62 5.61 -4.59 -3.10
N VAL A 63 6.17 -5.78 -3.06
CA VAL A 63 5.43 -7.05 -3.13
C VAL A 63 5.95 -7.98 -2.04
N GLY A 64 5.02 -8.51 -1.25
CA GLY A 64 5.35 -9.47 -0.20
C GLY A 64 6.09 -8.90 0.99
N LYS A 65 6.06 -7.57 1.17
CA LYS A 65 6.77 -6.91 2.26
C LYS A 65 5.84 -5.96 3.01
N VAL A 66 6.10 -5.82 4.32
CA VAL A 66 5.46 -4.79 5.12
C VAL A 66 6.47 -3.66 5.29
N LEU A 67 6.29 -2.60 4.52
CA LEU A 67 7.18 -1.45 4.60
C LEU A 67 6.89 -0.65 5.86
N SER A 68 7.94 -0.05 6.42
CA SER A 68 7.77 0.84 7.56
C SER A 68 7.13 2.16 7.10
N PRO A 69 6.55 2.93 8.04
CA PRO A 69 6.00 4.24 7.70
C PRO A 69 7.03 5.15 7.03
N GLU A 70 8.29 5.09 7.46
CA GLU A 70 9.33 5.93 6.89
C GLU A 70 9.66 5.53 5.46
N GLU A 71 9.68 4.23 5.17
CA GLU A 71 9.92 3.74 3.82
C GLU A 71 8.81 4.18 2.88
N ILE A 72 7.56 4.08 3.34
CA ILE A 72 6.41 4.50 2.54
C ILE A 72 6.44 6.02 2.34
N LYS A 73 6.80 6.76 3.37
CA LYS A 73 6.91 8.21 3.28
C LYS A 73 7.86 8.62 2.16
N LYS A 74 8.99 7.93 2.03
CA LYS A 74 9.96 8.23 0.97
C LYS A 74 9.36 8.04 -0.42
N LEU A 75 8.40 7.15 -0.56
CA LEU A 75 7.72 6.92 -1.83
C LEU A 75 6.65 7.97 -2.11
N LEU A 76 6.21 8.69 -1.09
CA LEU A 76 5.16 9.71 -1.21
C LEU A 76 5.71 11.11 -1.47
N VAL A 77 6.96 11.35 -1.18
CA VAL A 77 7.56 12.66 -1.35
C VAL A 77 8.47 12.75 -2.57
#